data_48d8f3e7683257019655e134fe187750
#
_entry.id   48d8f3e7683257019655e134fe187750
#
_cell.length_a   1.000
_cell.length_b   1.000
_cell.length_c   1.000
_cell.angle_alpha   90.00
_cell.angle_beta   90.00
_cell.angle_gamma   90.00
#
_symmetry.space_group_name_H-M   'P 1'
#
loop_
_entity.id
_entity.type
_entity.pdbx_description
1 polymer ?
#
loop_
_entity_poly.entity_id
_entity_poly.type
_entity_poly.pdbx_seq_one_letter_code
_entity_poly.pdbx_strand_id
1 'polypeptide(L)'
;MLGSLQFSEACLRTYAHPELLKVAESINGPDFTPFNEALFIKEPGIGAAVSWHQDGVTHWESEDFDEDIHGFNFMAQVYGSTAVNGVWVLPGTHKIGKIDIKKLTKDSGGERLKGCVPIICNPGDVVICNRQLLHGSFPNCGYERRITVNFGFHKRSSVLGVKGGGVHSASQIFNSVVIERRSRVLGYAIEARKQRFPEEESYKYQPFNDTKKIFKWNENSRKDLKDYNLDDLSI
;
A
#
# COMPACT_ATOMS: atom_id res chain seq x y z
N MET A 1 -5.46 3.68 -10.44
CA MET A 1 -4.24 3.59 -11.27
C MET A 1 -3.21 2.86 -10.44
N LEU A 2 -2.77 1.70 -10.89
CA LEU A 2 -1.64 0.98 -10.32
C LEU A 2 -0.34 1.52 -10.94
N GLY A 3 0.78 1.35 -10.26
CA GLY A 3 2.07 1.82 -10.76
C GLY A 3 2.20 3.35 -10.80
N SER A 4 1.61 4.06 -9.86
CA SER A 4 1.59 5.53 -9.85
C SER A 4 2.97 6.17 -9.78
N LEU A 5 3.95 5.48 -9.20
CA LEU A 5 5.32 5.98 -9.06
C LEU A 5 6.04 6.17 -10.40
N GLN A 6 5.72 5.34 -11.40
CA GLN A 6 6.30 5.46 -12.73
C GLN A 6 5.74 6.63 -13.55
N PHE A 7 4.55 7.12 -13.20
CA PHE A 7 3.86 8.17 -13.94
C PHE A 7 3.94 9.55 -13.26
N SER A 8 4.24 9.58 -11.97
CA SER A 8 4.24 10.81 -11.18
C SER A 8 5.46 10.91 -10.27
N GLU A 9 6.36 11.83 -10.59
CA GLU A 9 7.48 12.14 -9.69
C GLU A 9 7.02 12.70 -8.34
N ALA A 10 5.86 13.34 -8.28
CA ALA A 10 5.30 13.79 -7.02
C ALA A 10 4.92 12.59 -6.14
N CYS A 11 4.27 11.56 -6.71
CA CYS A 11 3.99 10.31 -5.99
C CYS A 11 5.31 9.62 -5.57
N LEU A 12 6.29 9.54 -6.46
CA LEU A 12 7.58 8.95 -6.16
C LEU A 12 8.28 9.68 -4.99
N ARG A 13 8.30 11.01 -4.99
CA ARG A 13 8.88 11.79 -3.89
C ARG A 13 8.09 11.66 -2.60
N THR A 14 6.77 11.55 -2.67
CA THR A 14 5.92 11.31 -1.48
C THR A 14 6.20 9.92 -0.88
N TYR A 15 6.40 8.92 -1.73
CA TYR A 15 6.78 7.56 -1.32
C TYR A 15 8.06 7.53 -0.46
N ALA A 16 8.99 8.43 -0.71
CA ALA A 16 10.26 8.57 0.03
C ALA A 16 10.21 9.69 1.09
N HIS A 17 9.03 10.10 1.55
CA HIS A 17 8.94 11.10 2.62
C HIS A 17 9.61 10.57 3.90
N PRO A 18 10.62 11.25 4.49
CA PRO A 18 11.38 10.70 5.61
C PRO A 18 10.51 10.27 6.79
N GLU A 19 9.52 11.07 7.15
CA GLU A 19 8.63 10.75 8.28
C GLU A 19 7.73 9.52 7.99
N LEU A 20 7.26 9.35 6.74
CA LEU A 20 6.52 8.15 6.36
C LEU A 20 7.40 6.90 6.42
N LEU A 21 8.66 6.99 5.98
CA LEU A 21 9.59 5.87 6.05
C LEU A 21 10.03 5.55 7.48
N LYS A 22 10.19 6.55 8.36
CA LYS A 22 10.40 6.33 9.80
C LYS A 22 9.23 5.59 10.45
N VAL A 23 8.00 5.93 10.07
CA VAL A 23 6.81 5.20 10.54
C VAL A 23 6.81 3.77 9.99
N ALA A 24 7.17 3.57 8.72
CA ALA A 24 7.29 2.23 8.14
C ALA A 24 8.32 1.37 8.89
N GLU A 25 9.47 1.93 9.21
CA GLU A 25 10.50 1.30 10.02
C GLU A 25 10.01 0.98 11.44
N SER A 26 9.31 1.90 12.09
CA SER A 26 8.82 1.69 13.45
C SER A 26 7.76 0.58 13.55
N ILE A 27 6.97 0.38 12.49
CA ILE A 27 5.92 -0.66 12.43
C ILE A 27 6.49 -2.01 12.03
N ASN A 28 7.32 -2.05 10.98
CA ASN A 28 7.76 -3.30 10.36
C ASN A 28 9.21 -3.69 10.70
N GLY A 29 9.94 -2.81 11.41
CA GLY A 29 11.38 -2.95 11.63
C GLY A 29 12.20 -2.37 10.48
N PRO A 30 13.54 -2.26 10.68
CA PRO A 30 14.43 -1.59 9.73
C PRO A 30 14.58 -2.32 8.39
N ASP A 31 14.29 -3.62 8.34
CA ASP A 31 14.29 -4.44 7.12
C ASP A 31 12.87 -4.56 6.53
N PHE A 32 12.16 -3.44 6.44
CA PHE A 32 10.88 -3.42 5.75
C PHE A 32 11.07 -3.40 4.22
N THR A 33 10.06 -3.83 3.48
CA THR A 33 10.09 -3.84 2.01
C THR A 33 8.84 -3.17 1.44
N PRO A 34 8.96 -2.44 0.33
CA PRO A 34 7.81 -1.97 -0.42
C PRO A 34 7.01 -3.16 -0.97
N PHE A 35 5.70 -3.04 -1.00
CA PHE A 35 4.84 -4.12 -1.46
C PHE A 35 3.93 -3.73 -2.62
N ASN A 36 3.11 -2.70 -2.46
CA ASN A 36 2.24 -2.19 -3.52
C ASN A 36 2.15 -0.67 -3.48
N GLU A 37 1.70 -0.10 -4.57
CA GLU A 37 1.34 1.31 -4.65
C GLU A 37 0.24 1.54 -5.68
N ALA A 38 -0.67 2.44 -5.37
CA ALA A 38 -1.79 2.76 -6.22
C ALA A 38 -2.28 4.20 -5.99
N LEU A 39 -2.93 4.74 -6.99
CA LEU A 39 -3.70 5.96 -6.91
C LEU A 39 -5.18 5.63 -7.11
N PHE A 40 -5.98 5.81 -6.05
CA PHE A 40 -7.41 5.62 -6.10
C PHE A 40 -8.11 6.95 -6.38
N ILE A 41 -8.83 7.01 -7.49
CA ILE A 41 -9.59 8.18 -7.93
C ILE A 41 -11.06 7.81 -7.95
N LYS A 42 -11.86 8.51 -7.16
CA LYS A 42 -13.32 8.36 -7.12
C LYS A 42 -13.99 9.67 -7.51
N GLU A 43 -14.35 9.77 -8.77
CA GLU A 43 -15.11 10.91 -9.27
C GLU A 43 -16.56 10.89 -8.77
N PRO A 44 -17.18 12.06 -8.58
CA PRO A 44 -18.59 12.15 -8.25
C PRO A 44 -19.49 11.41 -9.26
N GLY A 45 -20.39 10.60 -8.76
CA GLY A 45 -21.39 9.90 -9.56
C GLY A 45 -20.90 8.71 -10.38
N ILE A 46 -19.58 8.58 -10.63
CA ILE A 46 -19.00 7.50 -11.45
C ILE A 46 -17.92 6.69 -10.76
N GLY A 47 -17.46 7.10 -9.58
CA GLY A 47 -16.48 6.37 -8.78
C GLY A 47 -17.02 5.03 -8.32
N ALA A 48 -16.53 3.93 -8.90
CA ALA A 48 -17.02 2.58 -8.61
C ALA A 48 -16.74 2.13 -7.16
N ALA A 49 -17.53 1.14 -6.70
CA ALA A 49 -17.26 0.44 -5.44
C ALA A 49 -15.93 -0.33 -5.51
N VAL A 50 -15.32 -0.52 -4.36
CA VAL A 50 -14.29 -1.54 -4.13
C VAL A 50 -14.88 -2.53 -3.12
N SER A 51 -15.07 -3.77 -3.54
CA SER A 51 -15.67 -4.81 -2.69
C SER A 51 -14.88 -4.99 -1.39
N TRP A 52 -15.55 -5.48 -0.36
CA TRP A 52 -14.91 -5.86 0.88
C TRP A 52 -13.82 -6.89 0.63
N HIS A 53 -12.62 -6.63 1.16
CA HIS A 53 -11.45 -7.50 1.00
C HIS A 53 -10.45 -7.29 2.14
N GLN A 54 -9.54 -8.22 2.26
CA GLN A 54 -8.29 -8.13 2.99
C GLN A 54 -7.17 -8.07 1.95
N ASP A 55 -6.15 -7.23 2.15
CA ASP A 55 -5.14 -6.96 1.13
C ASP A 55 -4.11 -8.07 0.97
N GLY A 56 -4.10 -8.66 -0.21
CA GLY A 56 -3.05 -9.56 -0.67
C GLY A 56 -3.08 -10.94 0.00
N VAL A 57 -2.18 -11.80 -0.44
CA VAL A 57 -1.93 -13.10 0.19
C VAL A 57 -0.74 -12.92 1.13
N THR A 58 -0.97 -13.11 2.40
CA THR A 58 0.08 -13.02 3.42
C THR A 58 -0.14 -14.13 4.46
N HIS A 59 0.52 -14.01 5.59
CA HIS A 59 0.52 -15.00 6.66
C HIS A 59 -0.87 -15.38 7.21
N TRP A 60 -1.94 -14.60 7.02
CA TRP A 60 -3.30 -14.99 7.48
C TRP A 60 -3.89 -16.20 6.72
N GLU A 61 -3.26 -16.63 5.64
CA GLU A 61 -3.58 -17.88 4.97
C GLU A 61 -2.65 -19.03 5.41
N SER A 62 -1.65 -18.75 6.26
CA SER A 62 -0.76 -19.75 6.83
C SER A 62 -1.45 -20.49 7.98
N GLU A 63 -1.09 -21.76 8.16
CA GLU A 63 -1.47 -22.54 9.33
C GLU A 63 -0.87 -21.98 10.63
N ASP A 64 0.26 -21.28 10.52
CA ASP A 64 0.98 -20.61 11.61
C ASP A 64 0.56 -19.14 11.76
N PHE A 65 -0.73 -18.83 11.57
CA PHE A 65 -1.23 -17.46 11.70
C PHE A 65 -0.91 -16.90 13.11
N ASP A 66 -0.37 -15.70 13.13
CA ASP A 66 -0.19 -14.90 14.33
C ASP A 66 -0.88 -13.51 14.19
N GLU A 67 -1.05 -12.81 15.31
CA GLU A 67 -1.70 -11.50 15.35
C GLU A 67 -0.70 -10.33 15.16
N ASP A 68 0.56 -10.60 14.88
CA ASP A 68 1.58 -9.58 14.67
C ASP A 68 1.29 -8.70 13.45
N ILE A 69 1.90 -7.52 13.43
CA ILE A 69 1.80 -6.63 12.28
C ILE A 69 2.84 -7.06 11.24
N HIS A 70 2.36 -7.57 10.11
CA HIS A 70 3.20 -8.04 9.00
C HIS A 70 3.27 -7.04 7.84
N GLY A 71 2.32 -6.13 7.78
CA GLY A 71 2.29 -5.08 6.76
C GLY A 71 1.15 -4.08 6.99
N PHE A 72 1.30 -2.93 6.36
CA PHE A 72 0.30 -1.87 6.43
C PHE A 72 0.28 -1.06 5.13
N ASN A 73 -0.78 -0.29 4.96
CA ASN A 73 -0.91 0.71 3.91
C ASN A 73 -0.88 2.11 4.53
N PHE A 74 -0.13 3.03 3.91
CA PHE A 74 -0.41 4.45 3.99
C PHE A 74 -1.46 4.82 2.96
N MET A 75 -2.51 5.49 3.37
CA MET A 75 -3.53 6.06 2.51
C MET A 75 -3.50 7.58 2.65
N ALA A 76 -2.65 8.24 1.85
CA ALA A 76 -2.50 9.69 1.87
C ALA A 76 -3.63 10.33 1.08
N GLN A 77 -4.38 11.23 1.71
CA GLN A 77 -5.55 11.88 1.13
C GLN A 77 -5.13 13.17 0.41
N VAL A 78 -5.15 13.18 -0.92
CA VAL A 78 -4.95 14.39 -1.72
C VAL A 78 -6.19 15.29 -1.62
N TYR A 79 -7.37 14.66 -1.67
CA TYR A 79 -8.66 15.27 -1.33
C TYR A 79 -9.21 14.57 -0.10
N GLY A 80 -10.03 15.23 0.67
CA GLY A 80 -10.65 14.63 1.84
C GLY A 80 -11.51 13.41 1.52
N SER A 81 -11.80 12.59 2.51
CA SER A 81 -12.73 11.49 2.40
C SER A 81 -13.87 11.60 3.42
N THR A 82 -15.04 11.18 3.00
CA THR A 82 -16.28 11.23 3.77
C THR A 82 -16.93 9.85 3.83
N ALA A 83 -18.01 9.71 4.58
CA ALA A 83 -18.79 8.47 4.59
C ALA A 83 -19.37 8.09 3.21
N VAL A 84 -19.49 9.07 2.29
CA VAL A 84 -20.12 8.87 0.97
C VAL A 84 -19.10 8.37 -0.08
N ASN A 85 -17.85 8.82 0.01
CA ASN A 85 -16.83 8.51 -0.99
C ASN A 85 -15.60 7.79 -0.42
N GLY A 86 -15.51 7.68 0.91
CA GLY A 86 -14.36 7.17 1.65
C GLY A 86 -14.24 5.64 1.67
N VAL A 87 -13.18 5.20 2.32
CA VAL A 87 -12.98 3.80 2.69
C VAL A 87 -13.81 3.49 3.93
N TRP A 88 -14.40 2.32 3.96
CA TRP A 88 -15.05 1.75 5.12
C TRP A 88 -14.25 0.56 5.64
N VAL A 89 -14.18 0.41 6.94
CA VAL A 89 -13.44 -0.66 7.61
C VAL A 89 -14.33 -1.38 8.62
N LEU A 90 -14.01 -2.64 8.87
CA LEU A 90 -14.59 -3.37 9.99
C LEU A 90 -13.52 -3.52 11.10
N PRO A 91 -13.59 -2.70 12.16
CA PRO A 91 -12.58 -2.69 13.20
C PRO A 91 -12.38 -4.05 13.87
N GLY A 92 -11.12 -4.37 14.25
CA GLY A 92 -10.76 -5.61 14.93
C GLY A 92 -10.52 -6.81 14.01
N THR A 93 -10.92 -6.74 12.74
CA THR A 93 -10.83 -7.89 11.81
C THR A 93 -9.40 -8.26 11.40
N HIS A 94 -8.44 -7.39 11.61
CA HIS A 94 -7.01 -7.70 11.39
C HIS A 94 -6.42 -8.73 12.37
N LYS A 95 -7.16 -9.10 13.42
CA LYS A 95 -6.72 -10.05 14.46
C LYS A 95 -7.29 -11.45 14.32
N ILE A 96 -8.14 -11.68 13.34
CA ILE A 96 -8.90 -12.93 13.24
C ILE A 96 -8.58 -13.78 12.01
N GLY A 97 -7.46 -13.46 11.33
CA GLY A 97 -7.02 -14.19 10.16
C GLY A 97 -7.92 -13.99 8.93
N LYS A 98 -7.99 -14.99 8.09
CA LYS A 98 -8.79 -14.96 6.86
C LYS A 98 -10.29 -15.01 7.17
N ILE A 99 -11.03 -14.11 6.58
CA ILE A 99 -12.47 -13.93 6.80
C ILE A 99 -13.27 -14.50 5.63
N ASP A 100 -14.33 -15.27 5.94
CA ASP A 100 -15.34 -15.60 4.96
C ASP A 100 -16.28 -14.39 4.73
N ILE A 101 -15.84 -13.54 3.82
CA ILE A 101 -16.53 -12.28 3.50
C ILE A 101 -17.93 -12.53 2.93
N LYS A 102 -18.12 -13.60 2.15
CA LYS A 102 -19.42 -13.95 1.57
C LYS A 102 -20.43 -14.28 2.66
N LYS A 103 -20.02 -15.08 3.62
CA LYS A 103 -20.85 -15.38 4.79
C LYS A 103 -21.17 -14.13 5.58
N LEU A 104 -20.17 -13.31 5.87
CA LEU A 104 -20.34 -12.09 6.65
C LEU A 104 -21.30 -11.08 5.97
N THR A 105 -21.21 -10.92 4.67
CA THR A 105 -22.14 -10.07 3.88
C THR A 105 -23.56 -10.60 3.94
N LYS A 106 -23.72 -11.92 3.79
CA LYS A 106 -25.03 -12.57 3.90
C LYS A 106 -25.64 -12.38 5.29
N ASP A 107 -24.86 -12.59 6.34
CA ASP A 107 -25.31 -12.46 7.74
C ASP A 107 -25.64 -11.00 8.11
N SER A 108 -25.03 -10.04 7.42
CA SER A 108 -25.32 -8.60 7.58
C SER A 108 -26.59 -8.14 6.85
N GLY A 109 -27.16 -8.96 5.98
CA GLY A 109 -28.35 -8.62 5.20
C GLY A 109 -28.12 -7.59 4.08
N GLY A 110 -26.88 -7.31 3.71
CA GLY A 110 -26.53 -6.34 2.67
C GLY A 110 -25.04 -6.05 2.57
N GLU A 111 -24.69 -5.17 1.63
CA GLU A 111 -23.29 -4.81 1.37
C GLU A 111 -22.65 -4.02 2.53
N ARG A 112 -23.44 -3.31 3.32
CA ARG A 112 -22.93 -2.58 4.49
C ARG A 112 -22.86 -3.51 5.69
N LEU A 113 -21.65 -3.95 6.03
CA LEU A 113 -21.41 -4.87 7.12
C LEU A 113 -21.81 -4.27 8.48
N LYS A 114 -22.42 -5.07 9.34
CA LYS A 114 -22.75 -4.63 10.71
C LYS A 114 -21.48 -4.27 11.48
N GLY A 115 -21.43 -3.07 12.04
CA GLY A 115 -20.29 -2.56 12.79
C GLY A 115 -19.18 -1.92 11.95
N CYS A 116 -19.33 -1.86 10.62
CA CYS A 116 -18.37 -1.13 9.81
C CYS A 116 -18.47 0.39 10.03
N VAL A 117 -17.35 1.08 9.91
CA VAL A 117 -17.24 2.53 10.09
C VAL A 117 -16.52 3.17 8.89
N PRO A 118 -16.91 4.39 8.50
CA PRO A 118 -16.19 5.14 7.47
C PRO A 118 -14.92 5.76 8.02
N ILE A 119 -13.90 5.84 7.19
CA ILE A 119 -12.68 6.63 7.48
C ILE A 119 -12.90 8.04 6.94
N ILE A 120 -13.06 9.00 7.84
CA ILE A 120 -13.25 10.41 7.52
C ILE A 120 -11.90 11.12 7.63
N CYS A 121 -11.49 11.83 6.58
CA CYS A 121 -10.20 12.50 6.51
C CYS A 121 -10.31 13.86 5.85
N ASN A 122 -9.47 14.80 6.28
CA ASN A 122 -9.23 16.04 5.58
C ASN A 122 -8.16 15.85 4.47
N PRO A 123 -8.08 16.76 3.48
CA PRO A 123 -6.93 16.81 2.59
C PRO A 123 -5.62 16.94 3.39
N GLY A 124 -4.62 16.12 3.04
CA GLY A 124 -3.33 16.06 3.73
C GLY A 124 -3.24 15.03 4.84
N ASP A 125 -4.36 14.49 5.33
CA ASP A 125 -4.34 13.40 6.32
C ASP A 125 -3.76 12.12 5.70
N VAL A 126 -3.09 11.34 6.53
CA VAL A 126 -2.59 10.00 6.17
C VAL A 126 -3.17 8.97 7.12
N VAL A 127 -3.89 8.02 6.57
CA VAL A 127 -4.39 6.86 7.32
C VAL A 127 -3.38 5.72 7.25
N ILE A 128 -3.07 5.14 8.40
CA ILE A 128 -2.26 3.92 8.49
C ILE A 128 -3.22 2.76 8.74
N CYS A 129 -3.26 1.82 7.80
CA CYS A 129 -4.20 0.71 7.83
C CYS A 129 -3.45 -0.62 7.79
N ASN A 130 -3.69 -1.49 8.77
CA ASN A 130 -3.18 -2.86 8.73
C ASN A 130 -3.75 -3.57 7.49
N ARG A 131 -2.92 -4.26 6.72
CA ARG A 131 -3.33 -4.91 5.46
C ARG A 131 -4.34 -6.03 5.64
N GLN A 132 -4.39 -6.64 6.81
CA GLN A 132 -5.36 -7.70 7.14
C GLN A 132 -6.73 -7.15 7.51
N LEU A 133 -6.84 -5.84 7.77
CA LEU A 133 -8.10 -5.21 8.12
C LEU A 133 -9.10 -5.34 6.97
N LEU A 134 -10.28 -5.88 7.26
CA LEU A 134 -11.36 -5.96 6.28
C LEU A 134 -11.83 -4.55 5.93
N HIS A 135 -11.70 -4.19 4.66
CA HIS A 135 -12.07 -2.88 4.17
C HIS A 135 -12.68 -2.92 2.77
N GLY A 136 -13.29 -1.82 2.40
CA GLY A 136 -13.92 -1.66 1.10
C GLY A 136 -14.38 -0.21 0.91
N SER A 137 -15.07 0.07 -0.19
CA SER A 137 -15.67 1.38 -0.41
C SER A 137 -16.88 1.27 -1.31
N PHE A 138 -17.92 2.04 -1.00
CA PHE A 138 -19.14 2.11 -1.82
C PHE A 138 -18.93 3.03 -3.03
N PRO A 139 -19.84 3.01 -4.03
CA PRO A 139 -19.80 3.99 -5.11
C PRO A 139 -19.81 5.41 -4.57
N ASN A 140 -19.10 6.32 -5.24
CA ASN A 140 -19.14 7.73 -4.86
C ASN A 140 -20.43 8.38 -5.37
N CYS A 141 -21.45 8.41 -4.53
CA CYS A 141 -22.72 9.08 -4.79
C CYS A 141 -22.75 10.53 -4.29
N GLY A 142 -21.62 11.06 -3.84
CA GLY A 142 -21.48 12.45 -3.40
C GLY A 142 -21.11 13.40 -4.52
N TYR A 143 -20.90 14.65 -4.16
CA TYR A 143 -20.52 15.72 -5.09
C TYR A 143 -19.01 15.98 -5.12
N GLU A 144 -18.26 15.40 -4.20
CA GLU A 144 -16.83 15.63 -4.04
C GLU A 144 -16.01 14.45 -4.56
N ARG A 145 -14.92 14.78 -5.26
CA ARG A 145 -13.90 13.83 -5.67
C ARG A 145 -13.11 13.34 -4.45
N ARG A 146 -12.76 12.06 -4.44
CA ARG A 146 -11.73 11.52 -3.57
C ARG A 146 -10.51 11.11 -4.39
N ILE A 147 -9.32 11.52 -3.98
CA ILE A 147 -8.05 10.99 -4.49
C ILE A 147 -7.18 10.56 -3.31
N THR A 148 -6.84 9.28 -3.29
CA THR A 148 -6.00 8.68 -2.25
C THR A 148 -4.78 8.06 -2.91
N VAL A 149 -3.59 8.44 -2.45
CA VAL A 149 -2.33 7.76 -2.80
C VAL A 149 -2.10 6.68 -1.77
N ASN A 150 -2.03 5.43 -2.22
CA ASN A 150 -1.86 4.27 -1.35
C ASN A 150 -0.47 3.66 -1.52
N PHE A 151 0.25 3.46 -0.42
CA PHE A 151 1.56 2.83 -0.37
C PHE A 151 1.56 1.68 0.62
N GLY A 152 1.96 0.49 0.20
CA GLY A 152 2.05 -0.67 1.05
C GLY A 152 3.49 -1.01 1.43
N PHE A 153 3.69 -1.34 2.71
CA PHE A 153 4.97 -1.80 3.25
C PHE A 153 4.76 -3.05 4.11
N HIS A 154 5.74 -3.95 4.07
CA HIS A 154 5.73 -5.21 4.83
C HIS A 154 7.03 -5.42 5.58
N LYS A 155 6.98 -6.20 6.67
CA LYS A 155 8.15 -6.91 7.14
C LYS A 155 8.68 -7.79 6.01
N ARG A 156 9.97 -7.73 5.71
CA ARG A 156 10.59 -8.58 4.68
C ARG A 156 10.37 -10.07 4.97
N SER A 157 10.54 -10.48 6.23
CA SER A 157 10.33 -11.87 6.66
C SER A 157 8.91 -12.38 6.40
N SER A 158 7.91 -11.51 6.42
CA SER A 158 6.51 -11.89 6.21
C SER A 158 6.15 -12.12 4.74
N VAL A 159 6.97 -11.64 3.81
CA VAL A 159 6.73 -11.83 2.37
C VAL A 159 7.75 -12.75 1.71
N LEU A 160 8.89 -13.00 2.35
CA LEU A 160 9.93 -13.87 1.81
C LEU A 160 9.42 -15.31 1.68
N GLY A 161 9.46 -15.86 0.47
CA GLY A 161 8.98 -17.21 0.16
C GLY A 161 7.47 -17.31 -0.08
N VAL A 162 6.72 -16.23 0.13
CA VAL A 162 5.26 -16.23 -0.08
C VAL A 162 4.94 -16.21 -1.57
N LYS A 163 3.93 -16.98 -1.97
CA LYS A 163 3.39 -16.95 -3.32
C LYS A 163 2.48 -15.72 -3.48
N GLY A 164 2.71 -14.94 -4.51
CA GLY A 164 1.84 -13.80 -4.84
C GLY A 164 0.41 -14.25 -5.16
N GLY A 165 -0.57 -13.48 -4.73
CA GLY A 165 -2.00 -13.75 -4.94
C GLY A 165 -2.67 -12.82 -5.94
N GLY A 166 -1.92 -11.90 -6.55
CA GLY A 166 -2.47 -10.90 -7.45
C GLY A 166 -2.91 -11.44 -8.81
N VAL A 167 -3.77 -10.70 -9.47
CA VAL A 167 -4.34 -11.06 -10.78
C VAL A 167 -3.25 -11.25 -11.85
N HIS A 168 -2.16 -10.48 -11.76
CA HIS A 168 -1.09 -10.47 -12.77
C HIS A 168 0.12 -11.33 -12.40
N SER A 169 0.25 -11.76 -11.16
CA SER A 169 1.42 -12.50 -10.66
C SER A 169 1.08 -13.62 -9.68
N ALA A 170 -0.04 -14.29 -9.89
CA ALA A 170 -0.52 -15.36 -9.01
C ALA A 170 0.45 -16.55 -8.83
N SER A 171 1.44 -16.70 -9.72
CA SER A 171 2.48 -17.72 -9.63
C SER A 171 3.82 -17.20 -9.10
N GLN A 172 3.94 -15.89 -8.90
CA GLN A 172 5.19 -15.26 -8.45
C GLN A 172 5.49 -15.65 -7.01
N ILE A 173 6.71 -16.09 -6.75
CA ILE A 173 7.22 -16.30 -5.38
C ILE A 173 8.10 -15.11 -5.03
N PHE A 174 7.83 -14.48 -3.89
CA PHE A 174 8.63 -13.38 -3.35
C PHE A 174 9.95 -13.89 -2.78
N ASN A 175 10.86 -14.29 -3.65
CA ASN A 175 12.22 -14.63 -3.24
C ASN A 175 13.06 -13.37 -2.98
N SER A 176 14.29 -13.55 -2.49
CA SER A 176 15.17 -12.43 -2.16
C SER A 176 15.48 -11.51 -3.35
N VAL A 177 15.54 -12.04 -4.56
CA VAL A 177 15.81 -11.27 -5.79
C VAL A 177 14.62 -10.36 -6.12
N VAL A 178 13.40 -10.89 -6.05
CA VAL A 178 12.15 -10.11 -6.28
C VAL A 178 12.03 -8.99 -5.24
N ILE A 179 12.24 -9.32 -3.96
CA ILE A 179 12.17 -8.32 -2.88
C ILE A 179 13.24 -7.24 -3.06
N GLU A 180 14.45 -7.61 -3.42
CA GLU A 180 15.53 -6.64 -3.67
C GLU A 180 15.20 -5.74 -4.87
N ARG A 181 14.67 -6.31 -5.95
CA ARG A 181 14.22 -5.55 -7.13
C ARG A 181 13.13 -4.54 -6.77
N ARG A 182 12.16 -4.91 -5.94
CA ARG A 182 11.15 -4.00 -5.41
C ARG A 182 11.75 -2.91 -4.53
N SER A 183 12.66 -3.27 -3.66
CA SER A 183 13.30 -2.33 -2.73
C SER A 183 14.09 -1.23 -3.44
N ARG A 184 14.61 -1.47 -4.65
CA ARG A 184 15.33 -0.44 -5.44
C ARG A 184 14.50 0.81 -5.72
N VAL A 185 13.17 0.67 -5.76
CA VAL A 185 12.25 1.80 -5.95
C VAL A 185 12.39 2.83 -4.83
N LEU A 186 12.59 2.38 -3.58
CA LEU A 186 12.90 3.29 -2.47
C LEU A 186 14.21 4.04 -2.70
N GLY A 187 15.25 3.38 -3.22
CA GLY A 187 16.52 4.04 -3.54
C GLY A 187 16.32 5.17 -4.58
N TYR A 188 15.59 4.92 -5.64
CA TYR A 188 15.27 5.94 -6.64
C TYR A 188 14.37 7.04 -6.09
N ALA A 189 13.39 6.69 -5.27
CA ALA A 189 12.48 7.65 -4.66
C ALA A 189 13.21 8.61 -3.68
N ILE A 190 14.12 8.08 -2.87
CA ILE A 190 14.97 8.86 -1.96
C ILE A 190 15.84 9.84 -2.75
N GLU A 191 16.48 9.39 -3.84
CA GLU A 191 17.30 10.27 -4.68
C GLU A 191 16.45 11.33 -5.43
N ALA A 192 15.29 10.97 -5.95
CA ALA A 192 14.36 11.92 -6.57
C ALA A 192 13.89 12.99 -5.58
N ARG A 193 13.67 12.59 -4.32
CA ARG A 193 13.29 13.53 -3.27
C ARG A 193 14.45 14.44 -2.87
N LYS A 194 15.63 13.89 -2.67
CA LYS A 194 16.84 14.64 -2.36
C LYS A 194 17.17 15.70 -3.43
N GLN A 195 17.02 15.38 -4.71
CA GLN A 195 17.21 16.35 -5.79
C GLN A 195 16.21 17.51 -5.72
N ARG A 196 14.99 17.25 -5.28
CA ARG A 196 13.95 18.28 -5.19
C ARG A 196 14.00 19.10 -3.90
N PHE A 197 14.44 18.46 -2.82
CA PHE A 197 14.50 19.03 -1.47
C PHE A 197 15.90 18.80 -0.88
N PRO A 198 16.95 19.51 -1.39
CA PRO A 198 18.33 19.24 -1.00
C PRO A 198 18.65 19.56 0.47
N GLU A 199 17.85 20.42 1.11
CA GLU A 199 18.03 20.79 2.52
C GLU A 199 17.32 19.81 3.48
N GLU A 200 16.55 18.86 2.96
CA GLU A 200 15.86 17.88 3.78
C GLU A 200 16.81 16.71 4.12
N GLU A 201 16.82 16.29 5.38
CA GLU A 201 17.57 15.09 5.77
C GLU A 201 16.92 13.86 5.12
N SER A 202 17.65 13.21 4.23
CA SER A 202 17.16 12.02 3.52
C SER A 202 17.09 10.81 4.46
N TYR A 203 16.03 10.02 4.33
CA TYR A 203 15.91 8.74 5.03
C TYR A 203 17.01 7.76 4.56
N LYS A 204 17.61 7.05 5.52
CA LYS A 204 18.60 6.01 5.26
C LYS A 204 17.93 4.64 5.31
N TYR A 205 17.66 4.07 4.15
CA TYR A 205 17.03 2.75 4.05
C TYR A 205 18.05 1.66 4.33
N GLN A 206 17.93 1.01 5.49
CA GLN A 206 18.93 0.08 6.03
C GLN A 206 19.32 -1.05 5.07
N PRO A 207 18.42 -1.71 4.32
CA PRO A 207 18.80 -2.77 3.40
C PRO A 207 19.81 -2.37 2.32
N PHE A 208 20.08 -1.07 2.16
CA PHE A 208 21.08 -0.57 1.21
C PHE A 208 22.36 -0.05 1.86
N ASN A 209 22.42 0.06 3.20
CA ASN A 209 23.60 0.64 3.89
C ASN A 209 24.91 -0.13 3.62
N ASP A 210 24.81 -1.47 3.55
CA ASP A 210 25.97 -2.34 3.34
C ASP A 210 26.21 -2.70 1.87
N THR A 211 25.42 -2.12 0.98
CA THR A 211 25.55 -2.39 -0.45
C THR A 211 26.36 -1.31 -1.13
N LYS A 212 27.19 -1.69 -2.11
CA LYS A 212 27.88 -0.73 -3.00
C LYS A 212 26.91 -0.11 -4.05
N LYS A 213 25.61 -0.26 -3.85
CA LYS A 213 24.60 0.25 -4.79
C LYS A 213 24.47 1.75 -4.66
N ILE A 214 24.71 2.45 -5.74
CA ILE A 214 24.53 3.89 -5.85
C ILE A 214 23.26 4.10 -6.67
N PHE A 215 22.24 4.66 -6.03
CA PHE A 215 21.04 5.07 -6.73
C PHE A 215 21.23 6.49 -7.29
N LYS A 216 20.74 6.70 -8.49
CA LYS A 216 20.67 8.04 -9.12
C LYS A 216 19.32 8.18 -9.78
N TRP A 217 18.64 9.28 -9.53
CA TRP A 217 17.39 9.58 -10.23
C TRP A 217 17.70 10.34 -11.53
N ASN A 218 17.35 9.72 -12.66
CA ASN A 218 17.53 10.26 -14.01
C ASN A 218 16.62 9.51 -15.01
N GLU A 219 16.70 9.82 -16.30
CA GLU A 219 15.88 9.19 -17.33
C GLU A 219 16.06 7.67 -17.45
N ASN A 220 17.24 7.12 -17.13
CA ASN A 220 17.46 5.67 -17.16
C ASN A 220 16.75 4.98 -15.99
N SER A 221 16.85 5.54 -14.78
CA SER A 221 16.16 5.01 -13.61
C SER A 221 14.63 5.16 -13.73
N ARG A 222 14.15 6.20 -14.42
CA ARG A 222 12.74 6.34 -14.77
C ARG A 222 12.25 5.21 -15.68
N LYS A 223 13.07 4.79 -16.64
CA LYS A 223 12.75 3.61 -17.48
C LYS A 223 12.70 2.32 -16.66
N ASP A 224 13.62 2.17 -15.73
CA ASP A 224 13.66 1.04 -14.80
C ASP A 224 12.39 0.91 -13.94
N LEU A 225 11.76 2.03 -13.57
CA LEU A 225 10.51 2.01 -12.82
C LEU A 225 9.29 1.54 -13.64
N LYS A 226 9.33 1.63 -14.97
CA LYS A 226 8.21 1.21 -15.81
C LYS A 226 7.88 -0.27 -15.65
N ASP A 227 8.87 -1.08 -15.38
CA ASP A 227 8.72 -2.53 -15.26
C ASP A 227 8.50 -3.00 -13.81
N TYR A 228 8.48 -2.05 -12.87
CA TYR A 228 8.39 -2.33 -11.44
C TYR A 228 7.16 -3.17 -11.07
N ASN A 229 6.04 -2.91 -11.68
CA ASN A 229 4.77 -3.56 -11.36
C ASN A 229 4.32 -4.59 -12.41
N LEU A 230 4.91 -4.65 -13.57
CA LEU A 230 4.46 -5.54 -14.64
C LEU A 230 4.57 -7.01 -14.26
N ASP A 231 5.64 -7.37 -13.54
CA ASP A 231 5.90 -8.74 -13.12
C ASP A 231 5.42 -9.05 -11.69
N ASP A 232 5.11 -8.01 -10.89
CA ASP A 232 5.00 -8.13 -9.44
C ASP A 232 3.70 -7.55 -8.85
N LEU A 233 2.70 -7.24 -9.68
CA LEU A 233 1.42 -6.75 -9.19
C LEU A 233 0.70 -7.84 -8.38
N SER A 234 0.84 -7.77 -7.07
CA SER A 234 0.01 -8.49 -6.13
C SER A 234 -0.96 -7.50 -5.46
N ILE A 235 -2.17 -7.53 -5.86
CA ILE A 235 -3.30 -6.85 -5.23
C ILE A 235 -4.31 -7.90 -4.83
#